data_4b1285d8e50fdf7e05b7c880c4c489ae
#
_entry.id   4b1285d8e50fdf7e05b7c880c4c489ae
#
_cell.length_a   1.000
_cell.length_b   1.000
_cell.length_c   1.000
_cell.angle_alpha   90.00
_cell.angle_beta   90.00
_cell.angle_gamma   90.00
#
_symmetry.space_group_name_H-M   'P 1'
#
loop_
_entity.id
_entity.type
_entity.pdbx_description
1 polymer ?
#
loop_
_entity_poly.entity_id
_entity_poly.type
_entity_poly.pdbx_seq_one_letter_code
_entity_poly.pdbx_strand_id
1 'polypeptide(L)'
;MNIVYFFTFGYSLNTWKESGQLDRELEHFKFWKKLNPSINLTIITYGNEEDLNLIKEDFITVVPVYGSVKFSDSKIINFLKSFFITKNLIKIIKDSSFDVIIQNQLLGSWISYQFKRATNNPLIIRTGYDMYEFSINENKSFLKQAFYRLLTKISLRFSDLFTVTSYCDKNFLLEQFGKNDISKVKVRQNWVSLNHINKLKSFDERYENKIVCVGRIEEQKNYKAIINALKGTNFKIDIFGEGTQKNKIIQLAKKHAVDVEFKGVVDNSELKQLLKNYKYFLSASKFEGNPKSVLEAMYSGCLIIASDIKNHTEFLNNENSILFNNTNSLSKVMVNLQNNHYDYKKLTENALLTIKENYNLENIANLELSDIKKLDAIS
;
A
#
# COMPACT_ATOMS: atom_id res chain seq x y z
N MET A 1 2.51 -21.28 -15.58
CA MET A 1 1.66 -20.90 -14.43
C MET A 1 0.85 -19.67 -14.78
N ASN A 2 -0.47 -19.83 -14.90
CA ASN A 2 -1.39 -18.82 -15.40
C ASN A 2 -2.18 -18.25 -14.21
N ILE A 3 -2.04 -16.97 -13.95
CA ILE A 3 -2.64 -16.29 -12.80
C ILE A 3 -3.70 -15.31 -13.29
N VAL A 4 -4.91 -15.39 -12.75
CA VAL A 4 -5.94 -14.36 -12.92
C VAL A 4 -5.86 -13.39 -11.75
N TYR A 5 -5.60 -12.12 -12.03
CA TYR A 5 -5.42 -11.08 -11.03
C TYR A 5 -6.56 -10.05 -11.11
N PHE A 6 -7.45 -10.10 -10.14
CA PHE A 6 -8.57 -9.16 -10.02
C PHE A 6 -8.14 -7.89 -9.30
N PHE A 7 -8.43 -6.76 -9.88
CA PHE A 7 -8.26 -5.46 -9.23
C PHE A 7 -9.29 -5.24 -8.12
N THR A 8 -9.01 -4.28 -7.27
CA THR A 8 -9.99 -3.71 -6.34
C THR A 8 -11.19 -3.21 -7.14
N PHE A 9 -12.40 -3.57 -6.72
CA PHE A 9 -13.63 -3.13 -7.41
C PHE A 9 -13.67 -1.62 -7.59
N GLY A 10 -13.89 -1.18 -8.82
CA GLY A 10 -13.91 0.22 -9.20
C GLY A 10 -12.54 0.86 -9.47
N TYR A 11 -11.46 0.09 -9.45
CA TYR A 11 -10.12 0.56 -9.83
C TYR A 11 -9.72 0.05 -11.21
N SER A 12 -8.96 0.88 -11.93
CA SER A 12 -8.41 0.58 -13.26
C SER A 12 -6.91 0.74 -13.27
N LEU A 13 -6.25 0.35 -14.36
CA LEU A 13 -4.83 0.66 -14.57
C LEU A 13 -4.59 2.16 -14.63
N ASN A 14 -5.52 2.91 -15.23
CA ASN A 14 -5.44 4.37 -15.24
C ASN A 14 -5.45 4.94 -13.81
N THR A 15 -6.32 4.41 -12.91
CA THR A 15 -6.33 4.79 -11.49
C THR A 15 -4.99 4.51 -10.81
N TRP A 16 -4.34 3.39 -11.11
CA TRP A 16 -3.00 3.10 -10.59
C TRP A 16 -1.95 4.06 -11.13
N LYS A 17 -2.02 4.43 -12.41
CA LYS A 17 -1.14 5.42 -13.03
C LYS A 17 -1.30 6.78 -12.35
N GLU A 18 -2.52 7.28 -12.24
CA GLU A 18 -2.83 8.58 -11.61
C GLU A 18 -2.43 8.65 -10.12
N SER A 19 -2.45 7.52 -9.42
CA SER A 19 -2.01 7.42 -8.02
C SER A 19 -0.53 7.09 -7.83
N GLY A 20 0.26 7.01 -8.93
CA GLY A 20 1.69 6.69 -8.91
C GLY A 20 2.02 5.25 -8.47
N GLN A 21 1.06 4.32 -8.58
CA GLN A 21 1.23 2.93 -8.13
C GLN A 21 1.61 1.97 -9.27
N LEU A 22 1.31 2.31 -10.52
CA LEU A 22 1.43 1.41 -11.67
C LEU A 22 2.85 0.85 -11.82
N ASP A 23 3.85 1.69 -11.85
CA ASP A 23 5.25 1.29 -12.03
C ASP A 23 5.70 0.29 -10.97
N ARG A 24 5.30 0.53 -9.72
CA ARG A 24 5.65 -0.34 -8.60
C ARG A 24 5.03 -1.73 -8.73
N GLU A 25 3.74 -1.81 -9.04
CA GLU A 25 3.06 -3.10 -9.18
C GLU A 25 3.54 -3.84 -10.45
N LEU A 26 3.87 -3.13 -11.53
CA LEU A 26 4.51 -3.73 -12.72
C LEU A 26 5.92 -4.27 -12.40
N GLU A 27 6.72 -3.56 -11.61
CA GLU A 27 8.01 -4.05 -11.14
C GLU A 27 7.86 -5.38 -10.37
N HIS A 28 6.82 -5.50 -9.54
CA HIS A 28 6.50 -6.74 -8.82
C HIS A 28 6.15 -7.88 -9.78
N PHE A 29 5.29 -7.66 -10.75
CA PHE A 29 4.93 -8.69 -11.73
C PHE A 29 6.12 -9.11 -12.61
N LYS A 30 6.96 -8.16 -13.03
CA LYS A 30 8.23 -8.46 -13.73
C LYS A 30 9.17 -9.30 -12.87
N PHE A 31 9.18 -9.05 -11.57
CA PHE A 31 10.00 -9.82 -10.65
C PHE A 31 9.47 -11.25 -10.49
N TRP A 32 8.16 -11.45 -10.41
CA TRP A 32 7.57 -12.80 -10.45
C TRP A 32 7.94 -13.53 -11.76
N LYS A 33 7.86 -12.86 -12.91
CA LYS A 33 8.26 -13.43 -14.22
C LYS A 33 9.74 -13.80 -14.26
N LYS A 34 10.60 -12.99 -13.65
CA LYS A 34 12.04 -13.28 -13.50
C LYS A 34 12.30 -14.52 -12.66
N LEU A 35 11.61 -14.66 -11.53
CA LEU A 35 11.76 -15.81 -10.62
C LEU A 35 11.11 -17.08 -11.18
N ASN A 36 10.07 -16.95 -11.97
CA ASN A 36 9.40 -18.07 -12.63
C ASN A 36 9.00 -17.67 -14.08
N PRO A 37 9.85 -18.01 -15.08
CA PRO A 37 9.62 -17.65 -16.47
C PRO A 37 8.32 -18.22 -17.08
N SER A 38 7.69 -19.22 -16.48
CA SER A 38 6.41 -19.78 -16.96
C SER A 38 5.18 -18.97 -16.57
N ILE A 39 5.33 -17.90 -15.75
CA ILE A 39 4.20 -17.08 -15.32
C ILE A 39 3.61 -16.29 -16.48
N ASN A 40 2.28 -16.35 -16.59
CA ASN A 40 1.46 -15.45 -17.38
C ASN A 40 0.36 -14.87 -16.48
N LEU A 41 0.08 -13.59 -16.65
CA LEU A 41 -0.93 -12.87 -15.86
C LEU A 41 -2.08 -12.45 -16.74
N THR A 42 -3.32 -12.72 -16.31
CA THR A 42 -4.51 -12.10 -16.85
C THR A 42 -5.06 -11.13 -15.83
N ILE A 43 -4.94 -9.85 -16.10
CA ILE A 43 -5.36 -8.78 -15.18
C ILE A 43 -6.78 -8.33 -15.52
N ILE A 44 -7.69 -8.48 -14.58
CA ILE A 44 -9.09 -8.03 -14.68
C ILE A 44 -9.19 -6.65 -14.02
N THR A 45 -9.42 -5.62 -14.81
CA THR A 45 -9.55 -4.23 -14.36
C THR A 45 -10.98 -3.72 -14.47
N TYR A 46 -11.35 -2.73 -13.64
CA TYR A 46 -12.62 -2.04 -13.75
C TYR A 46 -12.45 -0.71 -14.54
N GLY A 47 -11.67 -0.78 -15.61
CA GLY A 47 -11.44 0.30 -16.58
C GLY A 47 -12.15 0.05 -17.91
N ASN A 48 -11.90 0.93 -18.85
CA ASN A 48 -12.33 0.87 -20.24
C ASN A 48 -11.16 0.39 -21.15
N GLU A 49 -11.34 0.54 -22.47
CA GLU A 49 -10.34 0.14 -23.46
C GLU A 49 -9.00 0.89 -23.35
N GLU A 50 -8.96 2.04 -22.69
CA GLU A 50 -7.71 2.79 -22.45
C GLU A 50 -6.70 1.99 -21.64
N ASP A 51 -7.18 1.14 -20.71
CA ASP A 51 -6.32 0.26 -19.90
C ASP A 51 -5.44 -0.67 -20.78
N LEU A 52 -5.90 -1.06 -21.98
CA LEU A 52 -5.18 -1.95 -22.90
C LEU A 52 -3.83 -1.37 -23.35
N ASN A 53 -3.70 -0.04 -23.35
CA ASN A 53 -2.50 0.64 -23.83
C ASN A 53 -1.47 0.95 -22.73
N LEU A 54 -1.80 0.64 -21.45
CA LEU A 54 -0.96 1.03 -20.30
C LEU A 54 0.11 -0.01 -19.96
N ILE A 55 -0.06 -1.27 -20.38
CA ILE A 55 0.88 -2.36 -20.13
C ILE A 55 1.35 -2.92 -21.48
N LYS A 56 2.65 -3.12 -21.63
CA LYS A 56 3.29 -3.60 -22.88
C LYS A 56 4.00 -4.95 -22.70
N GLU A 57 3.96 -5.51 -21.50
CA GLU A 57 4.63 -6.77 -21.17
C GLU A 57 3.88 -7.96 -21.78
N ASP A 58 4.54 -8.75 -22.62
CA ASP A 58 3.97 -9.87 -23.39
C ASP A 58 3.36 -10.97 -22.52
N PHE A 59 3.80 -11.08 -21.26
CA PHE A 59 3.28 -12.06 -20.30
C PHE A 59 2.04 -11.57 -19.52
N ILE A 60 1.56 -10.34 -19.79
CA ILE A 60 0.41 -9.73 -19.13
C ILE A 60 -0.69 -9.48 -20.17
N THR A 61 -1.84 -10.11 -19.97
CA THR A 61 -3.06 -9.84 -20.72
C THR A 61 -3.99 -8.98 -19.88
N VAL A 62 -4.42 -7.83 -20.39
CA VAL A 62 -5.36 -6.93 -19.72
C VAL A 62 -6.77 -7.19 -20.21
N VAL A 63 -7.72 -7.36 -19.29
CA VAL A 63 -9.15 -7.53 -19.58
C VAL A 63 -9.93 -6.42 -18.83
N PRO A 64 -10.25 -5.31 -19.51
CA PRO A 64 -11.06 -4.24 -18.91
C PRO A 64 -12.54 -4.64 -18.90
N VAL A 65 -13.12 -4.68 -17.71
CA VAL A 65 -14.54 -5.08 -17.50
C VAL A 65 -15.48 -4.15 -18.27
N TYR A 66 -15.23 -2.85 -18.23
CA TYR A 66 -16.11 -1.86 -18.86
C TYR A 66 -15.82 -1.64 -20.37
N GLY A 67 -14.89 -2.38 -20.97
CA GLY A 67 -14.83 -2.57 -22.40
C GLY A 67 -15.99 -3.44 -22.95
N SER A 68 -16.51 -4.36 -22.10
CA SER A 68 -17.58 -5.31 -22.48
C SER A 68 -18.91 -5.09 -21.78
N VAL A 69 -18.94 -4.36 -20.66
CA VAL A 69 -20.13 -4.08 -19.83
C VAL A 69 -20.33 -2.58 -19.73
N LYS A 70 -21.52 -2.07 -20.09
CA LYS A 70 -21.81 -0.64 -19.96
C LYS A 70 -21.63 -0.15 -18.53
N PHE A 71 -20.71 0.78 -18.34
CA PHE A 71 -20.54 1.55 -17.11
C PHE A 71 -21.77 2.43 -16.87
N SER A 72 -22.10 2.68 -15.61
CA SER A 72 -23.14 3.62 -15.20
C SER A 72 -22.51 4.70 -14.33
N ASP A 73 -22.98 5.92 -14.42
CA ASP A 73 -22.55 7.02 -13.53
C ASP A 73 -22.92 6.75 -12.07
N SER A 74 -23.91 5.89 -11.83
CA SER A 74 -24.33 5.50 -10.49
C SER A 74 -23.48 4.38 -9.93
N LYS A 75 -22.75 4.66 -8.83
CA LYS A 75 -21.96 3.67 -8.09
C LYS A 75 -22.80 2.50 -7.58
N ILE A 76 -24.07 2.76 -7.22
CA ILE A 76 -25.00 1.71 -6.73
C ILE A 76 -25.38 0.77 -7.86
N ILE A 77 -25.66 1.29 -9.06
CA ILE A 77 -25.99 0.46 -10.22
C ILE A 77 -24.77 -0.38 -10.61
N ASN A 78 -23.58 0.17 -10.60
CA ASN A 78 -22.34 -0.58 -10.91
C ASN A 78 -22.10 -1.68 -9.84
N PHE A 79 -22.35 -1.39 -8.58
CA PHE A 79 -22.26 -2.41 -7.53
C PHE A 79 -23.27 -3.54 -7.75
N LEU A 80 -24.53 -3.26 -8.06
CA LEU A 80 -25.52 -4.29 -8.36
C LEU A 80 -25.16 -5.09 -9.63
N LYS A 81 -24.73 -4.43 -10.69
CA LYS A 81 -24.24 -5.08 -11.92
C LYS A 81 -23.03 -6.00 -11.65
N SER A 82 -22.20 -5.68 -10.66
CA SER A 82 -20.98 -6.44 -10.37
C SER A 82 -21.25 -7.90 -10.00
N PHE A 83 -22.43 -8.23 -9.48
CA PHE A 83 -22.82 -9.61 -9.20
C PHE A 83 -23.05 -10.46 -10.46
N PHE A 84 -23.20 -9.84 -11.63
CA PHE A 84 -23.43 -10.51 -12.91
C PHE A 84 -22.20 -10.49 -13.83
N ILE A 85 -21.14 -9.75 -13.48
CA ILE A 85 -19.91 -9.59 -14.29
C ILE A 85 -19.23 -10.94 -14.52
N THR A 86 -19.23 -11.83 -13.56
CA THR A 86 -18.53 -13.13 -13.62
C THR A 86 -18.94 -13.95 -14.83
N LYS A 87 -20.22 -13.98 -15.22
CA LYS A 87 -20.68 -14.71 -16.41
C LYS A 87 -20.04 -14.19 -17.70
N ASN A 88 -19.88 -12.88 -17.82
CA ASN A 88 -19.25 -12.26 -18.99
C ASN A 88 -17.74 -12.51 -18.98
N LEU A 89 -17.09 -12.38 -17.83
CA LEU A 89 -15.65 -12.65 -17.72
C LEU A 89 -15.33 -14.10 -18.11
N ILE A 90 -16.09 -15.09 -17.64
CA ILE A 90 -15.88 -16.49 -18.02
C ILE A 90 -15.98 -16.68 -19.53
N LYS A 91 -16.90 -15.99 -20.22
CA LYS A 91 -17.00 -16.07 -21.68
C LYS A 91 -15.78 -15.48 -22.39
N ILE A 92 -15.24 -14.37 -21.89
CA ILE A 92 -14.08 -13.67 -22.47
C ILE A 92 -12.81 -14.51 -22.35
N ILE A 93 -12.65 -15.19 -21.20
CA ILE A 93 -11.42 -15.93 -20.88
C ILE A 93 -11.63 -17.48 -20.93
N LYS A 94 -12.70 -17.94 -21.58
CA LYS A 94 -13.16 -19.34 -21.60
C LYS A 94 -12.09 -20.34 -22.09
N ASP A 95 -11.24 -19.91 -23.01
CA ASP A 95 -10.22 -20.76 -23.64
C ASP A 95 -8.88 -20.76 -22.88
N SER A 96 -8.82 -20.04 -21.75
CA SER A 96 -7.60 -19.95 -20.94
C SER A 96 -7.71 -20.90 -19.74
N SER A 97 -6.71 -21.75 -19.56
CA SER A 97 -6.54 -22.51 -18.30
C SER A 97 -5.87 -21.60 -17.25
N PHE A 98 -6.38 -21.63 -16.03
CA PHE A 98 -5.81 -20.86 -14.92
C PHE A 98 -5.44 -21.80 -13.78
N ASP A 99 -4.34 -21.45 -13.09
CA ASP A 99 -3.84 -22.23 -11.97
C ASP A 99 -4.28 -21.60 -10.63
N VAL A 100 -4.37 -20.25 -10.57
CA VAL A 100 -4.73 -19.53 -9.35
C VAL A 100 -5.42 -18.20 -9.65
N ILE A 101 -6.32 -17.82 -8.75
CA ILE A 101 -7.01 -16.52 -8.74
C ILE A 101 -6.45 -15.68 -7.61
N ILE A 102 -6.07 -14.43 -7.91
CA ILE A 102 -5.64 -13.46 -6.92
C ILE A 102 -6.60 -12.27 -6.93
N GLN A 103 -7.19 -11.95 -5.80
CA GLN A 103 -7.98 -10.74 -5.60
C GLN A 103 -7.12 -9.68 -4.91
N ASN A 104 -6.92 -8.54 -5.56
CA ASN A 104 -6.25 -7.40 -4.96
C ASN A 104 -7.25 -6.57 -4.14
N GLN A 105 -7.01 -6.49 -2.84
CA GLN A 105 -7.85 -5.88 -1.83
C GLN A 105 -9.20 -6.58 -1.63
N LEU A 106 -9.87 -6.20 -0.55
CA LEU A 106 -11.12 -6.81 -0.11
C LEU A 106 -12.31 -6.52 -1.04
N LEU A 107 -12.38 -5.27 -1.58
CA LEU A 107 -13.47 -4.89 -2.47
C LEU A 107 -13.35 -5.58 -3.82
N GLY A 108 -14.41 -6.30 -4.22
CA GLY A 108 -14.43 -7.12 -5.43
C GLY A 108 -14.34 -8.62 -5.11
N SER A 109 -14.05 -9.01 -3.86
CA SER A 109 -13.91 -10.42 -3.46
C SER A 109 -15.15 -11.26 -3.75
N TRP A 110 -16.34 -10.67 -3.81
CA TRP A 110 -17.57 -11.38 -4.22
C TRP A 110 -17.53 -11.79 -5.69
N ILE A 111 -16.83 -11.05 -6.56
CA ILE A 111 -16.68 -11.38 -7.98
C ILE A 111 -15.66 -12.51 -8.14
N SER A 112 -14.48 -12.36 -7.54
CA SER A 112 -13.45 -13.40 -7.58
C SER A 112 -13.88 -14.70 -6.92
N TYR A 113 -14.71 -14.64 -5.88
CA TYR A 113 -15.34 -15.83 -5.28
C TYR A 113 -16.32 -16.53 -6.23
N GLN A 114 -17.19 -15.79 -6.90
CA GLN A 114 -18.07 -16.38 -7.93
C GLN A 114 -17.24 -17.00 -9.07
N PHE A 115 -16.14 -16.34 -9.46
CA PHE A 115 -15.21 -16.84 -10.46
C PHE A 115 -14.55 -18.16 -9.99
N LYS A 116 -14.06 -18.22 -8.74
CA LYS A 116 -13.57 -19.45 -8.10
C LYS A 116 -14.59 -20.58 -8.20
N ARG A 117 -15.84 -20.32 -7.84
CA ARG A 117 -16.90 -21.34 -7.92
C ARG A 117 -17.19 -21.87 -9.32
N ALA A 118 -16.99 -21.03 -10.33
CA ALA A 118 -17.25 -21.40 -11.71
C ALA A 118 -16.06 -22.13 -12.36
N THR A 119 -14.84 -21.89 -11.91
CA THR A 119 -13.61 -22.44 -12.50
C THR A 119 -12.95 -23.52 -11.63
N ASN A 120 -13.34 -23.62 -10.37
CA ASN A 120 -12.77 -24.50 -9.35
C ASN A 120 -11.26 -24.24 -9.04
N ASN A 121 -10.74 -23.05 -9.40
CA ASN A 121 -9.35 -22.68 -9.10
C ASN A 121 -9.22 -22.11 -7.69
N PRO A 122 -8.05 -22.25 -7.02
CA PRO A 122 -7.81 -21.68 -5.71
C PRO A 122 -7.79 -20.15 -5.74
N LEU A 123 -8.29 -19.53 -4.66
CA LEU A 123 -8.44 -18.09 -4.51
C LEU A 123 -7.54 -17.56 -3.38
N ILE A 124 -6.65 -16.65 -3.72
CA ILE A 124 -5.88 -15.84 -2.79
C ILE A 124 -6.53 -14.45 -2.69
N ILE A 125 -6.82 -13.99 -1.48
CA ILE A 125 -7.21 -12.59 -1.24
C ILE A 125 -6.03 -11.87 -0.61
N ARG A 126 -5.55 -10.82 -1.27
CA ARG A 126 -4.40 -10.02 -0.86
C ARG A 126 -4.87 -8.64 -0.41
N THR A 127 -4.71 -8.32 0.89
CA THR A 127 -5.09 -7.01 1.42
C THR A 127 -3.87 -6.22 1.85
N GLY A 128 -3.86 -4.93 1.55
CA GLY A 128 -2.82 -3.98 1.98
C GLY A 128 -3.10 -3.38 3.36
N TYR A 129 -4.31 -3.53 3.86
CA TYR A 129 -4.82 -3.17 5.19
C TYR A 129 -6.21 -3.78 5.37
N ASP A 130 -6.62 -4.01 6.60
CA ASP A 130 -7.97 -4.50 6.86
C ASP A 130 -9.00 -3.36 6.79
N MET A 131 -9.97 -3.49 5.86
CA MET A 131 -10.99 -2.44 5.63
C MET A 131 -11.97 -2.31 6.81
N TYR A 132 -12.22 -3.39 7.55
CA TYR A 132 -13.08 -3.32 8.73
C TYR A 132 -12.39 -2.55 9.85
N GLU A 133 -11.12 -2.85 10.17
CA GLU A 133 -10.32 -2.10 11.14
C GLU A 133 -10.20 -0.62 10.77
N PHE A 134 -9.89 -0.33 9.51
CA PHE A 134 -9.82 1.06 9.02
C PHE A 134 -11.17 1.78 9.14
N SER A 135 -12.29 1.10 8.88
CA SER A 135 -13.62 1.70 9.02
C SER A 135 -13.96 2.07 10.48
N ILE A 136 -13.45 1.30 11.44
CA ILE A 136 -13.56 1.60 12.88
C ILE A 136 -12.69 2.82 13.20
N ASN A 137 -11.42 2.81 12.81
CA ASN A 137 -10.46 3.87 13.09
C ASN A 137 -10.86 5.22 12.45
N GLU A 138 -11.53 5.18 11.30
CA GLU A 138 -12.07 6.36 10.60
C GLU A 138 -13.47 6.77 11.10
N ASN A 139 -14.04 6.10 12.10
CA ASN A 139 -15.40 6.33 12.63
C ASN A 139 -16.46 6.33 11.51
N LYS A 140 -16.37 5.40 10.55
CA LYS A 140 -17.39 5.24 9.50
C LYS A 140 -18.74 4.84 10.11
N SER A 141 -19.83 5.08 9.38
CA SER A 141 -21.16 4.68 9.85
C SER A 141 -21.26 3.18 10.18
N PHE A 142 -22.08 2.84 11.14
CA PHE A 142 -22.31 1.45 11.57
C PHE A 142 -22.61 0.49 10.40
N LEU A 143 -23.42 0.93 9.43
CA LEU A 143 -23.73 0.14 8.24
C LEU A 143 -22.48 -0.18 7.40
N LYS A 144 -21.56 0.79 7.26
CA LYS A 144 -20.30 0.55 6.54
C LYS A 144 -19.40 -0.41 7.31
N GLN A 145 -19.29 -0.23 8.62
CA GLN A 145 -18.50 -1.13 9.46
C GLN A 145 -19.06 -2.57 9.40
N ALA A 146 -20.39 -2.73 9.52
CA ALA A 146 -21.05 -4.02 9.40
C ALA A 146 -20.85 -4.67 8.02
N PHE A 147 -20.93 -3.87 6.95
CA PHE A 147 -20.64 -4.34 5.59
C PHE A 147 -19.20 -4.86 5.45
N TYR A 148 -18.20 -4.08 5.88
CA TYR A 148 -16.81 -4.53 5.79
C TYR A 148 -16.53 -5.73 6.69
N ARG A 149 -17.12 -5.79 7.90
CA ARG A 149 -17.01 -6.94 8.79
C ARG A 149 -17.56 -8.21 8.14
N LEU A 150 -18.73 -8.13 7.53
CA LEU A 150 -19.35 -9.25 6.84
C LEU A 150 -18.51 -9.68 5.62
N LEU A 151 -18.05 -8.72 4.82
CA LEU A 151 -17.24 -8.98 3.64
C LEU A 151 -15.91 -9.64 4.01
N THR A 152 -15.22 -9.15 5.05
CA THR A 152 -13.99 -9.77 5.58
C THR A 152 -14.28 -11.21 6.04
N LYS A 153 -15.33 -11.43 6.82
CA LYS A 153 -15.72 -12.77 7.29
C LYS A 153 -15.97 -13.76 6.14
N ILE A 154 -16.73 -13.33 5.13
CA ILE A 154 -17.00 -14.12 3.93
C ILE A 154 -15.70 -14.41 3.17
N SER A 155 -14.86 -13.41 3.00
CA SER A 155 -13.58 -13.53 2.29
C SER A 155 -12.61 -14.46 3.02
N LEU A 156 -12.51 -14.38 4.34
CA LEU A 156 -11.75 -15.33 5.16
C LEU A 156 -12.27 -16.77 4.99
N ARG A 157 -13.59 -16.98 4.99
CA ARG A 157 -14.16 -18.31 4.89
C ARG A 157 -13.91 -18.97 3.53
N PHE A 158 -14.05 -18.23 2.44
CA PHE A 158 -14.08 -18.77 1.07
C PHE A 158 -12.78 -18.64 0.29
N SER A 159 -11.78 -17.86 0.75
CA SER A 159 -10.45 -17.91 0.17
C SER A 159 -9.69 -19.17 0.60
N ASP A 160 -8.75 -19.63 -0.19
CA ASP A 160 -7.82 -20.72 0.18
C ASP A 160 -6.60 -20.14 0.91
N LEU A 161 -6.26 -18.89 0.60
CA LEU A 161 -5.25 -18.10 1.31
C LEU A 161 -5.75 -16.66 1.44
N PHE A 162 -5.53 -16.08 2.60
CA PHE A 162 -5.77 -14.66 2.85
C PHE A 162 -4.46 -14.02 3.32
N THR A 163 -4.03 -12.93 2.66
CA THR A 163 -2.80 -12.25 3.07
C THR A 163 -3.07 -10.83 3.55
N VAL A 164 -2.39 -10.45 4.62
CA VAL A 164 -2.36 -9.12 5.21
C VAL A 164 -0.94 -8.60 5.22
N THR A 165 -0.74 -7.29 5.38
CA THR A 165 0.61 -6.71 5.30
C THR A 165 1.29 -6.52 6.65
N SER A 166 0.61 -6.77 7.76
CA SER A 166 1.18 -6.60 9.11
C SER A 166 0.72 -7.71 10.06
N TYR A 167 1.49 -7.95 11.11
CA TYR A 167 1.08 -8.82 12.21
C TYR A 167 -0.05 -8.18 13.02
N CYS A 168 -0.10 -6.84 13.09
CA CYS A 168 -1.20 -6.12 13.72
C CYS A 168 -2.53 -6.42 13.03
N ASP A 169 -2.58 -6.36 11.70
CA ASP A 169 -3.79 -6.72 10.92
C ASP A 169 -4.17 -8.18 11.18
N LYS A 170 -3.19 -9.10 11.19
CA LYS A 170 -3.45 -10.52 11.49
C LYS A 170 -4.01 -10.72 12.90
N ASN A 171 -3.47 -10.04 13.90
CA ASN A 171 -3.94 -10.12 15.29
C ASN A 171 -5.35 -9.53 15.42
N PHE A 172 -5.62 -8.39 14.75
CA PHE A 172 -6.97 -7.83 14.71
C PHE A 172 -7.98 -8.84 14.11
N LEU A 173 -7.64 -9.48 13.00
CA LEU A 173 -8.50 -10.51 12.41
C LEU A 173 -8.72 -11.68 13.38
N LEU A 174 -7.69 -12.11 14.11
CA LEU A 174 -7.78 -13.16 15.13
C LEU A 174 -8.76 -12.80 16.24
N GLU A 175 -8.69 -11.60 16.76
CA GLU A 175 -9.56 -11.08 17.80
C GLU A 175 -11.02 -11.00 17.34
N GLN A 176 -11.24 -10.58 16.08
CA GLN A 176 -12.57 -10.35 15.54
C GLN A 176 -13.29 -11.61 15.02
N PHE A 177 -12.55 -12.58 14.49
CA PHE A 177 -13.12 -13.73 13.76
C PHE A 177 -12.74 -15.12 14.33
N GLY A 178 -11.77 -15.15 15.26
CA GLY A 178 -11.34 -16.39 15.93
C GLY A 178 -10.35 -17.24 15.13
N LYS A 179 -9.80 -18.28 15.78
CA LYS A 179 -8.67 -19.06 15.25
C LYS A 179 -9.01 -19.86 13.97
N ASN A 180 -10.21 -20.40 13.87
CA ASN A 180 -10.56 -21.28 12.76
C ASN A 180 -10.63 -20.55 11.42
N ASP A 181 -11.10 -19.30 11.40
CA ASP A 181 -11.21 -18.49 10.18
C ASP A 181 -9.87 -17.94 9.72
N ILE A 182 -8.86 -17.86 10.60
CA ILE A 182 -7.56 -17.26 10.30
C ILE A 182 -6.41 -18.26 10.13
N SER A 183 -6.66 -19.57 10.20
CA SER A 183 -5.63 -20.60 9.99
C SER A 183 -4.85 -20.42 8.68
N LYS A 184 -5.50 -19.87 7.66
CA LYS A 184 -4.97 -19.58 6.33
C LYS A 184 -4.51 -18.13 6.13
N VAL A 185 -4.53 -17.31 7.20
CA VAL A 185 -4.04 -15.92 7.11
C VAL A 185 -2.53 -15.89 7.23
N LYS A 186 -1.85 -15.37 6.21
CA LYS A 186 -0.40 -15.16 6.18
C LYS A 186 -0.07 -13.67 6.11
N VAL A 187 1.02 -13.29 6.76
CA VAL A 187 1.57 -11.93 6.62
C VAL A 187 2.49 -11.90 5.40
N ARG A 188 2.19 -10.97 4.47
CA ARG A 188 2.99 -10.64 3.29
C ARG A 188 3.18 -9.14 3.27
N GLN A 189 4.26 -8.70 3.88
CA GLN A 189 4.58 -7.30 4.10
C GLN A 189 4.76 -6.55 2.78
N ASN A 190 4.59 -5.24 2.80
CA ASN A 190 5.03 -4.40 1.69
C ASN A 190 6.56 -4.46 1.57
N TRP A 191 7.05 -4.13 0.39
CA TRP A 191 8.45 -4.32 0.01
C TRP A 191 9.01 -3.08 -0.67
N VAL A 192 10.33 -3.04 -0.74
CA VAL A 192 11.11 -2.08 -1.53
C VAL A 192 11.99 -2.86 -2.50
N SER A 193 12.06 -2.40 -3.75
CA SER A 193 13.01 -2.95 -4.73
C SER A 193 14.39 -2.40 -4.47
N LEU A 194 15.37 -3.29 -4.34
CA LEU A 194 16.77 -2.92 -4.09
C LEU A 194 17.52 -2.47 -5.37
N ASN A 195 16.89 -2.56 -6.55
CA ASN A 195 17.56 -2.34 -7.83
C ASN A 195 17.83 -0.87 -8.18
N HIS A 196 17.28 0.09 -7.44
CA HIS A 196 17.23 1.50 -7.86
C HIS A 196 18.17 2.45 -7.11
N ILE A 197 19.05 1.95 -6.24
CA ILE A 197 19.97 2.81 -5.51
C ILE A 197 21.42 2.49 -5.87
N ASN A 198 21.88 3.06 -6.98
CA ASN A 198 23.30 2.95 -7.38
C ASN A 198 24.23 3.71 -6.43
N LYS A 199 23.77 4.77 -5.77
CA LYS A 199 24.53 5.52 -4.77
C LYS A 199 23.60 6.40 -3.92
N LEU A 200 23.63 6.22 -2.61
CA LEU A 200 23.00 7.16 -1.68
C LEU A 200 23.87 8.41 -1.58
N LYS A 201 23.23 9.58 -1.50
CA LYS A 201 23.93 10.81 -1.10
C LYS A 201 24.36 10.67 0.36
N SER A 202 25.52 11.23 0.70
CA SER A 202 25.90 11.38 2.10
C SER A 202 24.86 12.22 2.84
N PHE A 203 24.74 12.05 4.15
CA PHE A 203 23.73 12.77 4.92
C PHE A 203 23.93 14.30 4.80
N ASP A 204 25.17 14.77 4.75
CA ASP A 204 25.51 16.20 4.67
C ASP A 204 25.18 16.83 3.32
N GLU A 205 25.16 16.04 2.23
CA GLU A 205 24.80 16.52 0.88
C GLU A 205 23.28 16.68 0.68
N ARG A 206 22.46 16.35 1.69
CA ARG A 206 21.00 16.42 1.62
C ARG A 206 20.49 17.74 2.18
N TYR A 207 19.23 18.08 1.86
CA TYR A 207 18.60 19.29 2.37
C TYR A 207 18.64 19.37 3.89
N GLU A 208 19.23 20.43 4.42
CA GLU A 208 19.49 20.56 5.85
C GLU A 208 18.21 20.82 6.67
N ASN A 209 17.39 21.75 6.21
CA ASN A 209 16.21 22.21 6.93
C ASN A 209 14.89 21.82 6.23
N LYS A 210 14.90 20.74 5.43
CA LYS A 210 13.71 20.25 4.77
C LYS A 210 13.28 18.87 5.30
N ILE A 211 12.00 18.78 5.63
CA ILE A 211 11.34 17.54 6.01
C ILE A 211 10.47 17.11 4.84
N VAL A 212 10.47 15.82 4.51
CA VAL A 212 9.55 15.26 3.52
C VAL A 212 8.47 14.42 4.19
N CYS A 213 7.23 14.58 3.72
CA CYS A 213 6.10 13.73 4.03
C CYS A 213 5.51 13.17 2.75
N VAL A 214 5.13 11.89 2.75
CA VAL A 214 4.54 11.22 1.58
C VAL A 214 3.27 10.48 1.98
N GLY A 215 2.17 10.78 1.28
CA GLY A 215 0.91 10.09 1.48
C GLY A 215 -0.31 10.98 1.27
N ARG A 216 -1.49 10.36 1.26
CA ARG A 216 -2.76 11.06 1.09
C ARG A 216 -2.93 12.13 2.18
N ILE A 217 -3.39 13.32 1.80
CA ILE A 217 -3.61 14.41 2.74
C ILE A 217 -5.00 14.24 3.39
N GLU A 218 -5.10 13.22 4.25
CA GLU A 218 -6.31 12.81 4.95
C GLU A 218 -6.12 12.85 6.47
N GLU A 219 -7.22 12.78 7.21
CA GLU A 219 -7.22 12.82 8.68
C GLU A 219 -6.33 11.74 9.31
N GLN A 220 -6.26 10.57 8.68
CA GLN A 220 -5.40 9.45 9.07
C GLN A 220 -3.93 9.85 9.17
N LYS A 221 -3.41 10.62 8.20
CA LYS A 221 -1.99 11.03 8.12
C LYS A 221 -1.61 12.16 9.06
N ASN A 222 -2.60 12.80 9.70
CA ASN A 222 -2.44 13.74 10.81
C ASN A 222 -1.45 14.89 10.56
N TYR A 223 -1.48 15.46 9.35
CA TYR A 223 -0.66 16.62 8.99
C TYR A 223 -0.84 17.81 9.95
N LYS A 224 -2.01 17.90 10.61
CA LYS A 224 -2.24 18.91 11.64
C LYS A 224 -1.23 18.84 12.78
N ALA A 225 -0.90 17.64 13.26
CA ALA A 225 0.11 17.46 14.32
C ALA A 225 1.50 17.90 13.83
N ILE A 226 1.83 17.61 12.56
CA ILE A 226 3.11 18.02 11.96
C ILE A 226 3.23 19.54 11.91
N ILE A 227 2.23 20.24 11.36
CA ILE A 227 2.25 21.70 11.28
C ILE A 227 2.35 22.34 12.67
N ASN A 228 1.62 21.82 13.65
CA ASN A 228 1.70 22.34 15.03
C ASN A 228 3.10 22.13 15.65
N ALA A 229 3.74 20.99 15.37
CA ALA A 229 5.06 20.69 15.90
C ALA A 229 6.19 21.52 15.26
N LEU A 230 5.99 21.96 14.00
CA LEU A 230 6.96 22.79 13.28
C LEU A 230 6.88 24.28 13.62
N LYS A 231 5.87 24.70 14.39
CA LYS A 231 5.71 26.09 14.80
C LYS A 231 6.97 26.59 15.52
N GLY A 232 7.53 27.70 15.06
CA GLY A 232 8.71 28.33 15.68
C GLY A 232 10.05 27.62 15.37
N THR A 233 10.04 26.62 14.47
CA THR A 233 11.26 26.00 13.95
C THR A 233 11.66 26.64 12.63
N ASN A 234 12.88 26.37 12.15
CA ASN A 234 13.35 26.79 10.82
C ASN A 234 13.12 25.71 9.74
N PHE A 235 12.44 24.62 10.08
CA PHE A 235 12.15 23.55 9.13
C PHE A 235 11.08 23.95 8.11
N LYS A 236 11.33 23.61 6.86
CA LYS A 236 10.39 23.61 5.75
C LYS A 236 9.86 22.20 5.52
N ILE A 237 8.62 22.07 5.05
CA ILE A 237 8.04 20.76 4.78
C ILE A 237 7.57 20.65 3.34
N ASP A 238 8.03 19.62 2.64
CA ASP A 238 7.56 19.22 1.32
C ASP A 238 6.61 18.03 1.48
N ILE A 239 5.37 18.16 0.94
CA ILE A 239 4.32 17.14 1.04
C ILE A 239 4.03 16.58 -0.35
N PHE A 240 4.32 15.29 -0.55
CA PHE A 240 3.96 14.54 -1.76
C PHE A 240 2.66 13.78 -1.54
N GLY A 241 1.63 14.15 -2.31
CA GLY A 241 0.30 13.58 -2.25
C GLY A 241 -0.80 14.61 -2.38
N GLU A 242 -2.03 14.13 -2.49
CA GLU A 242 -3.26 14.91 -2.54
C GLU A 242 -4.28 14.37 -1.53
N GLY A 243 -5.31 15.16 -1.22
CA GLY A 243 -6.37 14.72 -0.33
C GLY A 243 -7.27 15.83 0.19
N THR A 244 -8.32 15.42 0.88
CA THR A 244 -9.43 16.30 1.28
C THR A 244 -9.05 17.33 2.34
N GLN A 245 -7.98 17.11 3.09
CA GLN A 245 -7.55 18.02 4.16
C GLN A 245 -6.59 19.12 3.67
N LYS A 246 -6.16 19.13 2.40
CA LYS A 246 -5.15 20.05 1.87
C LYS A 246 -5.42 21.52 2.20
N ASN A 247 -6.63 22.01 1.93
CA ASN A 247 -6.98 23.40 2.21
C ASN A 247 -6.93 23.76 3.71
N LYS A 248 -7.32 22.84 4.58
CA LYS A 248 -7.23 23.03 6.04
C LYS A 248 -5.77 23.12 6.49
N ILE A 249 -4.90 22.29 5.92
CA ILE A 249 -3.46 22.30 6.24
C ILE A 249 -2.80 23.57 5.75
N ILE A 250 -3.16 24.08 4.56
CA ILE A 250 -2.68 25.39 4.05
C ILE A 250 -3.04 26.51 5.03
N GLN A 251 -4.31 26.56 5.48
CA GLN A 251 -4.76 27.59 6.43
C GLN A 251 -4.01 27.51 7.76
N LEU A 252 -3.81 26.29 8.26
CA LEU A 252 -3.09 26.05 9.53
C LEU A 252 -1.61 26.44 9.41
N ALA A 253 -0.96 26.10 8.30
CA ALA A 253 0.42 26.45 8.03
C ALA A 253 0.62 27.98 8.00
N LYS A 254 -0.26 28.70 7.29
CA LYS A 254 -0.25 30.18 7.28
C LYS A 254 -0.44 30.75 8.69
N LYS A 255 -1.38 30.23 9.47
CA LYS A 255 -1.66 30.68 10.85
C LYS A 255 -0.43 30.55 11.76
N HIS A 256 0.39 29.51 11.56
CA HIS A 256 1.58 29.22 12.40
C HIS A 256 2.90 29.65 11.78
N ALA A 257 2.87 30.33 10.61
CA ALA A 257 4.06 30.74 9.83
C ALA A 257 5.00 29.54 9.53
N VAL A 258 4.43 28.36 9.21
CA VAL A 258 5.18 27.18 8.79
C VAL A 258 5.26 27.15 7.27
N ASP A 259 6.48 27.01 6.74
CA ASP A 259 6.74 26.94 5.28
C ASP A 259 6.41 25.53 4.77
N VAL A 260 5.34 25.43 3.97
CA VAL A 260 4.84 24.16 3.43
C VAL A 260 4.74 24.24 1.92
N GLU A 261 5.33 23.29 1.23
CA GLU A 261 5.22 23.12 -0.22
C GLU A 261 4.48 21.82 -0.55
N PHE A 262 3.36 21.94 -1.29
CA PHE A 262 2.59 20.79 -1.77
C PHE A 262 3.07 20.40 -3.17
N LYS A 263 3.72 19.23 -3.27
CA LYS A 263 4.35 18.73 -4.50
C LYS A 263 3.40 17.91 -5.39
N GLY A 264 2.16 17.64 -4.91
CA GLY A 264 1.23 16.78 -5.63
C GLY A 264 1.61 15.30 -5.61
N VAL A 265 1.02 14.52 -6.50
CA VAL A 265 1.33 13.09 -6.69
C VAL A 265 2.46 12.98 -7.70
N VAL A 266 3.44 12.13 -7.42
CA VAL A 266 4.54 11.78 -8.33
C VAL A 266 4.61 10.26 -8.48
N ASP A 267 5.19 9.80 -9.58
CA ASP A 267 5.40 8.38 -9.80
C ASP A 267 6.38 7.77 -8.80
N ASN A 268 6.21 6.50 -8.50
CA ASN A 268 7.03 5.82 -7.49
C ASN A 268 8.52 5.84 -7.83
N SER A 269 8.88 5.71 -9.10
CA SER A 269 10.25 5.79 -9.58
C SER A 269 10.87 7.17 -9.34
N GLU A 270 10.13 8.24 -9.59
CA GLU A 270 10.55 9.62 -9.32
C GLU A 270 10.65 9.88 -7.82
N LEU A 271 9.65 9.44 -7.03
CA LEU A 271 9.65 9.59 -5.57
C LEU A 271 10.92 9.00 -4.94
N LYS A 272 11.33 7.80 -5.36
CA LYS A 272 12.56 7.16 -4.88
C LYS A 272 13.82 8.01 -5.16
N GLN A 273 13.88 8.73 -6.28
CA GLN A 273 15.01 9.63 -6.57
C GLN A 273 14.95 10.91 -5.74
N LEU A 274 13.75 11.46 -5.56
CA LEU A 274 13.54 12.68 -4.77
C LEU A 274 13.89 12.47 -3.29
N LEU A 275 13.48 11.33 -2.70
CA LEU A 275 13.74 11.00 -1.29
C LEU A 275 15.24 11.02 -0.93
N LYS A 276 16.13 10.71 -1.86
CA LYS A 276 17.60 10.78 -1.64
C LYS A 276 18.12 12.17 -1.31
N ASN A 277 17.34 13.22 -1.57
CA ASN A 277 17.72 14.60 -1.30
C ASN A 277 17.32 15.08 0.10
N TYR A 278 16.49 14.32 0.84
CA TYR A 278 15.99 14.71 2.14
C TYR A 278 16.74 14.01 3.28
N LYS A 279 17.13 14.77 4.31
CA LYS A 279 17.65 14.21 5.56
C LYS A 279 16.55 13.54 6.37
N TYR A 280 15.36 14.15 6.42
CA TYR A 280 14.29 13.81 7.36
C TYR A 280 13.00 13.41 6.64
N PHE A 281 12.49 12.26 7.00
CA PHE A 281 11.15 11.80 6.60
C PHE A 281 10.25 11.76 7.83
N LEU A 282 9.06 12.36 7.75
CA LEU A 282 8.12 12.44 8.88
C LEU A 282 6.77 11.79 8.53
N SER A 283 6.33 10.87 9.40
CA SER A 283 5.01 10.25 9.37
C SER A 283 4.31 10.39 10.71
N ALA A 284 3.23 11.18 10.77
CA ALA A 284 2.43 11.38 11.98
C ALA A 284 1.11 10.60 11.97
N SER A 285 1.05 9.51 11.23
CA SER A 285 -0.17 8.73 11.03
C SER A 285 -0.77 8.25 12.35
N LYS A 286 -2.11 8.28 12.43
CA LYS A 286 -2.87 7.77 13.59
C LYS A 286 -2.98 6.25 13.57
N PHE A 287 -3.02 5.67 12.39
CA PHE A 287 -3.06 4.22 12.12
C PHE A 287 -2.59 3.95 10.68
N GLU A 288 -2.04 2.77 10.44
CA GLU A 288 -1.53 2.30 9.14
C GLU A 288 -1.81 0.80 8.97
N GLY A 289 -1.58 0.27 7.76
CA GLY A 289 -1.30 -1.14 7.56
C GLY A 289 0.22 -1.38 7.65
N ASN A 290 0.88 -1.49 6.49
CA ASN A 290 2.35 -1.49 6.39
C ASN A 290 2.76 -0.37 5.41
N PRO A 291 3.17 0.81 5.91
CA PRO A 291 3.27 2.05 5.11
C PRO A 291 4.45 2.00 4.13
N LYS A 292 4.15 1.85 2.85
CA LYS A 292 5.14 1.78 1.75
C LYS A 292 6.10 2.97 1.74
N SER A 293 5.58 4.18 1.93
CA SER A 293 6.37 5.42 1.89
C SER A 293 7.43 5.49 3.00
N VAL A 294 7.15 4.93 4.17
CA VAL A 294 8.14 4.84 5.27
C VAL A 294 9.26 3.87 4.88
N LEU A 295 8.91 2.68 4.34
CA LEU A 295 9.90 1.70 3.88
C LEU A 295 10.79 2.27 2.77
N GLU A 296 10.21 3.01 1.82
CA GLU A 296 10.92 3.67 0.73
C GLU A 296 11.87 4.78 1.24
N ALA A 297 11.44 5.54 2.25
CA ALA A 297 12.26 6.56 2.89
C ALA A 297 13.43 5.96 3.68
N MET A 298 13.21 4.86 4.42
CA MET A 298 14.27 4.11 5.10
C MET A 298 15.32 3.63 4.09
N TYR A 299 14.88 3.04 2.99
CA TYR A 299 15.78 2.57 1.94
C TYR A 299 16.51 3.71 1.23
N SER A 300 15.90 4.88 1.12
CA SER A 300 16.52 6.09 0.55
C SER A 300 17.51 6.77 1.51
N GLY A 301 17.70 6.23 2.72
CA GLY A 301 18.63 6.74 3.72
C GLY A 301 18.13 8.01 4.43
N CYS A 302 16.82 8.25 4.46
CA CYS A 302 16.24 9.30 5.31
C CYS A 302 16.26 8.87 6.78
N LEU A 303 16.48 9.80 7.70
CA LEU A 303 16.17 9.62 9.10
C LEU A 303 14.66 9.60 9.26
N ILE A 304 14.13 8.51 9.81
CA ILE A 304 12.70 8.32 9.99
C ILE A 304 12.25 8.90 11.33
N ILE A 305 11.25 9.77 11.27
CA ILE A 305 10.55 10.32 12.43
C ILE A 305 9.10 9.87 12.29
N ALA A 306 8.61 9.04 13.20
CA ALA A 306 7.31 8.42 13.03
C ALA A 306 6.50 8.40 14.34
N SER A 307 5.16 8.42 14.20
CA SER A 307 4.27 8.19 15.34
C SER A 307 4.46 6.78 15.89
N ASP A 308 4.48 6.65 17.22
CA ASP A 308 4.54 5.38 17.95
C ASP A 308 3.16 4.71 17.91
N ILE A 309 2.88 4.02 16.79
CA ILE A 309 1.66 3.24 16.57
C ILE A 309 2.04 1.79 16.30
N LYS A 310 1.15 0.87 16.62
CA LYS A 310 1.38 -0.59 16.54
C LYS A 310 2.00 -1.03 15.20
N ASN A 311 1.48 -0.52 14.09
CA ASN A 311 1.97 -0.91 12.76
C ASN A 311 3.35 -0.32 12.44
N HIS A 312 3.72 0.85 12.97
CA HIS A 312 5.08 1.38 12.83
C HIS A 312 6.06 0.58 13.67
N THR A 313 5.71 0.23 14.90
CA THR A 313 6.61 -0.49 15.82
C THR A 313 6.86 -1.96 15.43
N GLU A 314 6.19 -2.49 14.40
CA GLU A 314 6.56 -3.77 13.79
C GLU A 314 7.94 -3.73 13.11
N PHE A 315 8.40 -2.56 12.66
CA PHE A 315 9.66 -2.41 11.91
C PHE A 315 10.47 -1.19 12.29
N LEU A 316 9.91 -0.27 13.05
CA LEU A 316 10.59 0.91 13.60
C LEU A 316 10.81 0.75 15.11
N ASN A 317 12.00 1.14 15.55
CA ASN A 317 12.40 1.19 16.96
C ASN A 317 13.43 2.31 17.17
N ASN A 318 13.88 2.49 18.42
CA ASN A 318 14.84 3.55 18.77
C ASN A 318 16.26 3.33 18.19
N GLU A 319 16.52 2.19 17.55
CA GLU A 319 17.80 1.91 16.88
C GLU A 319 17.81 2.31 15.40
N ASN A 320 16.62 2.43 14.76
CA ASN A 320 16.48 2.74 13.33
C ASN A 320 15.57 3.92 13.01
N SER A 321 15.00 4.57 14.04
CA SER A 321 14.05 5.68 13.88
C SER A 321 13.94 6.52 15.15
N ILE A 322 13.25 7.65 15.05
CA ILE A 322 12.82 8.47 16.18
C ILE A 322 11.30 8.34 16.30
N LEU A 323 10.81 7.75 17.40
CA LEU A 323 9.40 7.57 17.65
C LEU A 323 8.84 8.68 18.56
N PHE A 324 7.60 9.10 18.30
CA PHE A 324 6.89 10.07 19.12
C PHE A 324 5.42 9.68 19.34
N ASN A 325 4.87 9.98 20.51
CA ASN A 325 3.53 9.55 20.92
C ASN A 325 2.44 10.62 20.70
N ASN A 326 2.83 11.90 20.64
CA ASN A 326 1.89 13.02 20.52
C ASN A 326 2.57 14.27 19.94
N THR A 327 1.80 15.33 19.70
CA THR A 327 2.31 16.58 19.13
C THR A 327 3.39 17.24 20.01
N ASN A 328 3.27 17.17 21.33
CA ASN A 328 4.26 17.78 22.23
C ASN A 328 5.60 17.04 22.18
N SER A 329 5.58 15.70 22.13
CA SER A 329 6.81 14.91 21.95
C SER A 329 7.41 15.13 20.58
N LEU A 330 6.59 15.27 19.52
CA LEU A 330 7.07 15.63 18.19
C LEU A 330 7.73 17.01 18.18
N SER A 331 7.15 18.02 18.84
CA SER A 331 7.78 19.34 18.96
C SER A 331 9.15 19.28 19.64
N LYS A 332 9.31 18.45 20.69
CA LYS A 332 10.63 18.22 21.32
C LYS A 332 11.62 17.56 20.35
N VAL A 333 11.15 16.58 19.55
CA VAL A 333 11.99 15.96 18.51
C VAL A 333 12.47 17.00 17.52
N MET A 334 11.60 17.92 17.05
CA MET A 334 11.99 18.97 16.11
C MET A 334 13.07 19.90 16.68
N VAL A 335 12.97 20.29 17.95
CA VAL A 335 14.00 21.09 18.65
C VAL A 335 15.33 20.32 18.76
N ASN A 336 15.26 19.04 19.14
CA ASN A 336 16.44 18.19 19.26
C ASN A 336 17.15 17.97 17.91
N LEU A 337 16.40 17.89 16.80
CA LEU A 337 16.98 17.81 15.44
C LEU A 337 17.77 19.08 15.10
N GLN A 338 17.26 20.27 15.45
CA GLN A 338 17.99 21.54 15.24
C GLN A 338 19.28 21.62 16.04
N ASN A 339 19.35 20.96 17.19
CA ASN A 339 20.50 20.94 18.08
C ASN A 339 21.45 19.73 17.84
N ASN A 340 21.23 18.94 16.77
CA ASN A 340 22.06 17.78 16.41
C ASN A 340 22.21 16.73 17.54
N HIS A 341 21.15 16.46 18.29
CA HIS A 341 21.17 15.54 19.45
C HIS A 341 21.05 14.05 19.09
N TYR A 342 21.04 13.69 17.79
CA TYR A 342 20.85 12.30 17.37
C TYR A 342 22.06 11.77 16.60
N ASP A 343 22.35 10.48 16.75
CA ASP A 343 23.31 9.76 15.90
C ASP A 343 22.65 9.37 14.57
N TYR A 344 22.61 10.33 13.65
CA TYR A 344 21.96 10.17 12.34
C TYR A 344 22.52 9.00 11.54
N LYS A 345 23.86 8.80 11.59
CA LYS A 345 24.53 7.75 10.82
C LYS A 345 24.06 6.38 11.28
N LYS A 346 24.11 6.13 12.58
CA LYS A 346 23.66 4.84 13.16
C LYS A 346 22.21 4.55 12.84
N LEU A 347 21.31 5.53 13.03
CA LEU A 347 19.87 5.36 12.81
C LEU A 347 19.56 5.05 11.33
N THR A 348 20.17 5.77 10.39
CA THR A 348 19.91 5.56 8.96
C THR A 348 20.54 4.28 8.42
N GLU A 349 21.71 3.88 8.90
CA GLU A 349 22.35 2.60 8.57
C GLU A 349 21.50 1.41 9.06
N ASN A 350 21.01 1.43 10.28
CA ASN A 350 20.13 0.40 10.83
C ASN A 350 18.78 0.34 10.10
N ALA A 351 18.20 1.50 9.73
CA ALA A 351 17.01 1.56 8.92
C ALA A 351 17.21 0.88 7.56
N LEU A 352 18.33 1.15 6.90
CA LEU A 352 18.69 0.53 5.63
C LEU A 352 18.90 -0.99 5.75
N LEU A 353 19.54 -1.46 6.82
CA LEU A 353 19.72 -2.90 7.10
C LEU A 353 18.37 -3.58 7.29
N THR A 354 17.48 -3.01 8.09
CA THR A 354 16.11 -3.52 8.30
C THR A 354 15.38 -3.75 6.97
N ILE A 355 15.49 -2.80 6.02
CA ILE A 355 14.86 -2.94 4.70
C ILE A 355 15.51 -4.06 3.89
N LYS A 356 16.85 -4.09 3.82
CA LYS A 356 17.57 -5.09 3.02
C LYS A 356 17.31 -6.52 3.48
N GLU A 357 17.18 -6.74 4.78
CA GLU A 357 16.97 -8.06 5.36
C GLU A 357 15.51 -8.52 5.27
N ASN A 358 14.55 -7.63 5.59
CA ASN A 358 13.19 -8.06 5.89
C ASN A 358 12.14 -7.54 4.88
N TYR A 359 12.40 -6.42 4.18
CA TYR A 359 11.39 -5.73 3.37
C TYR A 359 11.81 -5.58 1.91
N ASN A 360 12.63 -6.47 1.39
CA ASN A 360 13.03 -6.45 -0.01
C ASN A 360 12.06 -7.23 -0.90
N LEU A 361 11.94 -6.78 -2.15
CA LEU A 361 11.06 -7.38 -3.14
C LEU A 361 11.33 -8.87 -3.37
N GLU A 362 12.61 -9.27 -3.39
CA GLU A 362 13.00 -10.65 -3.68
C GLU A 362 12.46 -11.63 -2.64
N ASN A 363 12.63 -11.31 -1.36
CA ASN A 363 12.14 -12.14 -0.26
C ASN A 363 10.62 -12.27 -0.30
N ILE A 364 9.91 -11.15 -0.48
CA ILE A 364 8.43 -11.16 -0.49
C ILE A 364 7.89 -11.90 -1.72
N ALA A 365 8.45 -11.65 -2.90
CA ALA A 365 8.04 -12.34 -4.12
C ALA A 365 8.27 -13.86 -4.05
N ASN A 366 9.40 -14.32 -3.48
CA ASN A 366 9.66 -15.74 -3.26
C ASN A 366 8.63 -16.38 -2.31
N LEU A 367 8.25 -15.69 -1.23
CA LEU A 367 7.21 -16.15 -0.30
C LEU A 367 5.85 -16.25 -1.00
N GLU A 368 5.47 -15.24 -1.78
CA GLU A 368 4.21 -15.23 -2.53
C GLU A 368 4.17 -16.35 -3.58
N LEU A 369 5.23 -16.53 -4.36
CA LEU A 369 5.31 -17.60 -5.34
C LEU A 369 5.31 -19.00 -4.70
N SER A 370 5.93 -19.16 -3.52
CA SER A 370 5.82 -20.39 -2.74
C SER A 370 4.38 -20.68 -2.30
N ASP A 371 3.64 -19.65 -1.93
CA ASP A 371 2.22 -19.80 -1.56
C ASP A 371 1.38 -20.22 -2.76
N ILE A 372 1.58 -19.58 -3.92
CA ILE A 372 0.87 -19.89 -5.16
C ILE A 372 1.13 -21.34 -5.58
N LYS A 373 2.41 -21.77 -5.60
CA LYS A 373 2.78 -23.17 -5.96
C LYS A 373 2.17 -24.21 -5.03
N LYS A 374 2.06 -23.91 -3.72
CA LYS A 374 1.44 -24.84 -2.76
C LYS A 374 -0.06 -25.00 -2.99
N LEU A 375 -0.74 -23.95 -3.43
CA LEU A 375 -2.16 -24.01 -3.73
C LEU A 375 -2.43 -24.73 -5.05
N ASP A 376 -1.61 -24.48 -6.07
CA ASP A 376 -1.65 -25.17 -7.37
C ASP A 376 -1.47 -26.70 -7.23
N ALA A 377 -0.58 -27.13 -6.34
CA ALA A 377 -0.31 -28.56 -6.08
C ALA A 377 -1.45 -29.28 -5.33
N ILE A 378 -2.42 -28.57 -4.75
CA ILE A 378 -3.56 -29.13 -3.99
C ILE A 378 -4.82 -29.20 -4.86
N SER A 379 -4.88 -28.44 -5.97
CA SER A 379 -6.00 -28.37 -6.92
C SER A 379 -5.94 -29.53 -7.90
#